data_1f35d5aa10ca7127392bd003629e54af
#
_entry.id   1f35d5aa10ca7127392bd003629e54af
#
_cell.length_a   1.000
_cell.length_b   1.000
_cell.length_c   1.000
_cell.angle_alpha   90.00
_cell.angle_beta   90.00
_cell.angle_gamma   90.00
#
_symmetry.space_group_name_H-M   'P 1'
#
loop_
_entity.id
_entity.type
_entity.pdbx_description
1 polymer ?
#
loop_
_entity_poly.entity_id
_entity_poly.type
_entity_poly.pdbx_seq_one_letter_code
_entity_poly.pdbx_strand_id
1 'polypeptide(L)'
;EFIKSQSSGTSTNYGVQWYGGLTTLEPGLGYFLDMNAPGTLTYPEFDGLARLEENKQPVRLNDVTADWKFNHADHEFIGTITASIESREDFDGDLVGVFVDDKCRGIAERMYFPFDDRYMYIIQVYSNVVEGEKLHFKYHDSNANKVMEFEETLTFSNNMVVGDGFNTFALSREVGEGMH
;
A
#
# COMPACT_ATOMS: atom_id res chain seq x y z
N GLU A 1 10.19 -10.85 8.15
CA GLU A 1 10.47 -11.21 6.76
C GLU A 1 9.47 -10.51 5.85
N PHE A 2 9.89 -10.17 4.67
CA PHE A 2 9.10 -9.30 3.81
C PHE A 2 9.32 -9.65 2.35
N ILE A 3 8.25 -9.62 1.55
CA ILE A 3 8.30 -9.81 0.09
C ILE A 3 7.51 -8.70 -0.60
N LYS A 4 8.05 -8.16 -1.67
CA LYS A 4 7.33 -7.21 -2.53
C LYS A 4 7.53 -7.49 -4.01
N SER A 5 6.52 -7.17 -4.79
CA SER A 5 6.53 -7.11 -6.25
C SER A 5 6.44 -5.65 -6.70
N GLN A 6 6.93 -5.34 -7.87
CA GLN A 6 6.77 -3.99 -8.47
C GLN A 6 5.32 -3.67 -8.83
N SER A 7 4.48 -4.69 -9.08
CA SER A 7 3.13 -4.50 -9.61
C SER A 7 2.03 -5.15 -8.79
N SER A 8 2.35 -6.15 -7.97
CA SER A 8 1.36 -7.05 -7.36
C SER A 8 1.21 -6.85 -5.85
N GLY A 9 1.87 -5.86 -5.26
CA GLY A 9 1.78 -5.58 -3.84
C GLY A 9 2.94 -6.10 -3.01
N THR A 10 2.74 -6.14 -1.71
CA THR A 10 3.73 -6.56 -0.72
C THR A 10 3.07 -7.44 0.34
N SER A 11 3.84 -8.32 0.98
CA SER A 11 3.41 -9.07 2.16
C SER A 11 4.54 -9.22 3.16
N THR A 12 4.18 -9.18 4.45
CA THR A 12 5.08 -9.31 5.58
C THR A 12 4.72 -10.56 6.39
N ASN A 13 5.75 -11.32 6.80
CA ASN A 13 5.60 -12.47 7.68
C ASN A 13 5.85 -12.05 9.13
N TYR A 14 4.84 -12.19 9.96
CA TYR A 14 4.88 -11.93 11.40
C TYR A 14 5.18 -13.18 12.24
N GLY A 15 5.85 -14.18 11.64
CA GLY A 15 6.32 -15.39 12.32
C GLY A 15 5.37 -16.59 12.25
N VAL A 16 4.12 -16.39 11.91
CA VAL A 16 3.09 -17.42 11.78
C VAL A 16 2.50 -17.49 10.39
N GLN A 17 2.35 -16.34 9.74
CA GLN A 17 1.64 -16.22 8.48
C GLN A 17 2.05 -14.94 7.75
N TRP A 18 1.90 -14.95 6.41
CA TRP A 18 2.10 -13.79 5.56
C TRP A 18 0.83 -12.93 5.50
N TYR A 19 0.99 -11.62 5.63
CA TYR A 19 -0.07 -10.62 5.54
C TYR A 19 0.31 -9.53 4.56
N GLY A 20 -0.61 -9.16 3.70
CA GLY A 20 -0.42 -8.09 2.71
C GLY A 20 -1.22 -8.33 1.44
N GLY A 21 -1.08 -7.40 0.50
CA GLY A 21 -1.75 -7.47 -0.79
C GLY A 21 -1.13 -8.49 -1.77
N LEU A 22 0.12 -8.89 -1.55
CA LEU A 22 0.77 -9.92 -2.37
C LEU A 22 0.37 -11.31 -1.86
N THR A 23 -0.59 -11.92 -2.50
CA THR A 23 -1.15 -13.22 -2.11
C THR A 23 -0.62 -14.39 -2.95
N THR A 24 -0.07 -14.10 -4.12
CA THR A 24 0.42 -15.10 -5.08
C THR A 24 1.70 -14.63 -5.75
N LEU A 25 2.63 -15.54 -6.01
CA LEU A 25 3.81 -15.30 -6.84
C LEU A 25 3.49 -15.76 -8.26
N GLU A 26 3.67 -14.87 -9.23
CA GLU A 26 3.38 -15.14 -10.63
C GLU A 26 4.68 -15.45 -11.40
N PRO A 27 4.71 -16.46 -12.27
CA PRO A 27 5.86 -16.75 -13.12
C PRO A 27 6.20 -15.55 -14.02
N GLY A 28 7.50 -15.25 -14.15
CA GLY A 28 7.99 -14.16 -15.00
C GLY A 28 8.02 -12.79 -14.35
N LEU A 29 7.52 -12.64 -13.12
CA LEU A 29 7.66 -11.41 -12.34
C LEU A 29 8.87 -11.46 -11.41
N GLY A 30 9.48 -10.28 -11.18
CA GLY A 30 10.55 -10.10 -10.21
C GLY A 30 10.00 -9.77 -8.83
N TYR A 31 10.66 -10.33 -7.80
CA TYR A 31 10.30 -10.10 -6.41
C TYR A 31 11.53 -9.73 -5.60
N PHE A 32 11.37 -8.76 -4.70
CA PHE A 32 12.35 -8.47 -3.67
C PHE A 32 11.96 -9.20 -2.39
N LEU A 33 12.91 -9.95 -1.80
CA LEU A 33 12.74 -10.64 -0.53
C LEU A 33 13.74 -10.10 0.48
N ASP A 34 13.25 -9.79 1.67
CA ASP A 34 14.05 -9.52 2.86
C ASP A 34 13.79 -10.64 3.87
N MET A 35 14.81 -11.45 4.15
CA MET A 35 14.73 -12.67 4.92
C MET A 35 15.64 -12.58 6.14
N ASN A 36 15.12 -12.95 7.31
CA ASN A 36 15.88 -13.00 8.57
C ASN A 36 16.92 -14.13 8.59
N ALA A 37 16.73 -15.16 7.76
CA ALA A 37 17.65 -16.31 7.65
C ALA A 37 17.63 -16.86 6.21
N PRO A 38 18.68 -17.57 5.80
CA PRO A 38 18.68 -18.29 4.54
C PRO A 38 17.51 -19.27 4.47
N GLY A 39 16.77 -19.25 3.36
CA GLY A 39 15.62 -20.12 3.14
C GLY A 39 15.57 -20.64 1.71
N THR A 40 14.73 -21.63 1.47
CA THR A 40 14.47 -22.17 0.14
C THR A 40 13.02 -21.83 -0.26
N LEU A 41 12.85 -21.10 -1.34
CA LEU A 41 11.56 -20.90 -1.97
C LEU A 41 11.32 -22.08 -2.94
N THR A 42 10.28 -22.86 -2.67
CA THR A 42 9.88 -23.97 -3.55
C THR A 42 8.59 -23.60 -4.27
N TYR A 43 8.64 -23.54 -5.58
CA TYR A 43 7.44 -23.41 -6.39
C TYR A 43 6.76 -24.77 -6.48
N PRO A 44 5.41 -24.86 -6.39
CA PRO A 44 4.69 -26.09 -6.68
C PRO A 44 4.99 -26.54 -8.11
N GLU A 45 5.04 -27.85 -8.33
CA GLU A 45 5.16 -28.39 -9.69
C GLU A 45 3.98 -27.89 -10.53
N PHE A 46 4.29 -27.37 -11.71
CA PHE A 46 3.27 -26.90 -12.64
C PHE A 46 2.59 -28.13 -13.28
N ASP A 47 1.46 -28.53 -12.73
CA ASP A 47 0.58 -29.52 -13.35
C ASP A 47 -0.18 -28.84 -14.49
N GLY A 48 0.30 -29.04 -15.71
CA GLY A 48 0.01 -28.23 -16.89
C GLY A 48 -1.48 -27.91 -17.07
N LEU A 49 -1.75 -26.63 -17.39
CA LEU A 49 -3.01 -26.08 -17.91
C LEU A 49 -4.10 -25.68 -16.92
N ALA A 50 -3.78 -25.13 -15.77
CA ALA A 50 -4.70 -24.20 -15.12
C ALA A 50 -4.54 -22.83 -15.80
N ARG A 51 -5.45 -22.51 -16.71
CA ARG A 51 -5.64 -21.15 -17.23
C ARG A 51 -6.00 -20.29 -16.03
N LEU A 52 -5.07 -19.46 -15.56
CA LEU A 52 -5.33 -18.48 -14.52
C LEU A 52 -6.43 -17.55 -15.06
N GLU A 53 -7.63 -17.69 -14.55
CA GLU A 53 -8.65 -16.68 -14.76
C GLU A 53 -8.16 -15.43 -14.03
N GLU A 54 -7.89 -14.41 -14.82
CA GLU A 54 -7.56 -13.06 -14.38
C GLU A 54 -8.79 -12.45 -13.69
N ASN A 55 -9.01 -12.80 -12.42
CA ASN A 55 -10.07 -12.24 -11.60
C ASN A 55 -9.51 -11.13 -10.69
N LYS A 56 -8.62 -10.29 -11.24
CA LYS A 56 -8.37 -8.98 -10.66
C LYS A 56 -9.47 -8.05 -11.12
N GLN A 57 -10.52 -7.93 -10.31
CA GLN A 57 -11.43 -6.79 -10.45
C GLN A 57 -10.57 -5.54 -10.17
N PRO A 58 -10.42 -4.63 -11.14
CA PRO A 58 -9.75 -3.37 -10.88
C PRO A 58 -10.53 -2.64 -9.78
N VAL A 59 -9.81 -2.10 -8.79
CA VAL A 59 -10.39 -1.20 -7.80
C VAL A 59 -11.22 -0.17 -8.55
N ARG A 60 -12.53 -0.14 -8.32
CA ARG A 60 -13.41 0.87 -8.90
C ARG A 60 -13.19 2.16 -8.13
N LEU A 61 -12.21 2.95 -8.57
CA LEU A 61 -12.07 4.32 -8.11
C LEU A 61 -13.37 5.06 -8.40
N ASN A 62 -13.96 5.66 -7.38
CA ASN A 62 -15.11 6.54 -7.53
C ASN A 62 -14.72 7.79 -8.34
N ASP A 63 -15.70 8.51 -8.88
CA ASP A 63 -15.44 9.72 -9.68
C ASP A 63 -14.60 10.77 -8.94
N VAL A 64 -14.72 10.83 -7.61
CA VAL A 64 -13.94 11.76 -6.76
C VAL A 64 -12.43 11.44 -6.75
N THR A 65 -12.07 10.16 -6.94
CA THR A 65 -10.69 9.71 -7.02
C THR A 65 -10.25 9.47 -8.46
N ALA A 66 -10.99 9.99 -9.44
CA ALA A 66 -10.69 9.82 -10.86
C ALA A 66 -9.27 10.30 -11.24
N ASP A 67 -8.77 11.32 -10.51
CA ASP A 67 -7.42 11.86 -10.71
C ASP A 67 -6.32 11.08 -9.97
N TRP A 68 -6.69 10.13 -9.10
CA TRP A 68 -5.75 9.25 -8.40
C TRP A 68 -5.28 8.12 -9.31
N LYS A 69 -4.72 8.49 -10.43
CA LYS A 69 -4.23 7.54 -11.44
C LYS A 69 -2.72 7.60 -11.51
N PHE A 70 -2.11 6.45 -11.51
CA PHE A 70 -0.70 6.29 -11.82
C PHE A 70 -0.50 4.95 -12.53
N ASN A 71 0.60 4.86 -13.28
CA ASN A 71 1.04 3.60 -13.85
C ASN A 71 2.39 3.24 -13.23
N HIS A 72 2.45 2.15 -12.48
CA HIS A 72 3.68 1.70 -11.83
C HIS A 72 4.82 1.45 -12.84
N ALA A 73 4.48 1.05 -14.08
CA ALA A 73 5.47 0.79 -15.12
C ALA A 73 6.20 2.05 -15.61
N ASP A 74 5.69 3.24 -15.30
CA ASP A 74 6.31 4.53 -15.63
C ASP A 74 7.35 4.96 -14.58
N HIS A 75 7.59 4.12 -13.55
CA HIS A 75 8.46 4.44 -12.43
C HIS A 75 9.57 3.39 -12.25
N GLU A 76 10.76 3.88 -11.90
CA GLU A 76 11.97 3.06 -11.74
C GLU A 76 12.15 2.55 -10.31
N PHE A 77 11.75 3.36 -9.31
CA PHE A 77 11.99 3.10 -7.90
C PHE A 77 10.69 2.87 -7.13
N ILE A 78 10.78 2.09 -6.05
CA ILE A 78 9.62 1.71 -5.24
C ILE A 78 9.97 1.76 -3.75
N GLY A 79 8.99 2.18 -2.94
CA GLY A 79 8.99 2.09 -1.47
C GLY A 79 7.71 1.45 -0.97
N THR A 80 7.68 1.14 0.32
CA THR A 80 6.50 0.61 1.01
C THR A 80 6.25 1.42 2.28
N ILE A 81 5.00 1.80 2.49
CA ILE A 81 4.54 2.51 3.68
C ILE A 81 3.37 1.74 4.28
N THR A 82 3.48 1.36 5.55
CA THR A 82 2.36 0.81 6.32
C THR A 82 1.83 1.91 7.22
N ALA A 83 0.66 2.45 6.90
CA ALA A 83 0.05 3.57 7.59
C ALA A 83 -1.23 3.19 8.32
N SER A 84 -1.60 3.94 9.35
CA SER A 84 -2.91 3.90 9.98
C SER A 84 -3.45 5.30 10.16
N ILE A 85 -4.77 5.44 10.22
CA ILE A 85 -5.44 6.71 10.49
C ILE A 85 -5.89 6.71 11.95
N GLU A 86 -5.42 7.68 12.71
CA GLU A 86 -5.80 7.83 14.10
C GLU A 86 -7.22 8.38 14.24
N SER A 87 -7.93 7.91 15.27
CA SER A 87 -9.21 8.47 15.72
C SER A 87 -10.38 8.38 14.72
N ARG A 88 -10.40 7.36 13.85
CA ARG A 88 -11.49 7.18 12.90
C ARG A 88 -11.90 5.72 12.77
N GLU A 89 -13.22 5.50 12.64
CA GLU A 89 -13.75 4.26 12.06
C GLU A 89 -13.56 4.29 10.55
N ASP A 90 -12.78 3.34 10.01
CA ASP A 90 -12.59 3.17 8.58
C ASP A 90 -13.74 2.37 7.98
N PHE A 91 -14.14 2.71 6.75
CA PHE A 91 -15.21 2.02 6.02
C PHE A 91 -14.66 1.27 4.80
N ASP A 92 -15.40 0.28 4.33
CA ASP A 92 -15.08 -0.40 3.08
C ASP A 92 -15.13 0.57 1.91
N GLY A 93 -14.07 0.58 1.10
CA GLY A 93 -13.92 1.51 -0.02
C GLY A 93 -13.16 2.80 0.32
N ASP A 94 -12.75 2.99 1.59
CA ASP A 94 -11.84 4.06 1.97
C ASP A 94 -10.45 3.83 1.37
N LEU A 95 -9.82 4.90 0.89
CA LEU A 95 -8.53 4.84 0.22
C LEU A 95 -7.55 5.83 0.85
N VAL A 96 -6.30 5.43 0.94
CA VAL A 96 -5.17 6.36 1.18
C VAL A 96 -4.33 6.44 -0.08
N GLY A 97 -4.11 7.66 -0.55
CA GLY A 97 -3.22 7.95 -1.68
C GLY A 97 -1.97 8.69 -1.23
N VAL A 98 -0.85 8.41 -1.90
CA VAL A 98 0.43 9.10 -1.73
C VAL A 98 0.72 9.91 -2.97
N PHE A 99 1.18 11.15 -2.77
CA PHE A 99 1.39 12.13 -3.83
C PHE A 99 2.76 12.80 -3.72
N VAL A 100 3.32 13.12 -4.88
CA VAL A 100 4.41 14.09 -5.01
C VAL A 100 3.86 15.26 -5.81
N ASP A 101 3.85 16.43 -5.23
CA ASP A 101 3.03 17.56 -5.69
C ASP A 101 1.56 17.09 -5.82
N ASP A 102 0.94 17.26 -6.97
CA ASP A 102 -0.42 16.78 -7.22
C ASP A 102 -0.48 15.44 -7.99
N LYS A 103 0.66 14.77 -8.18
CA LYS A 103 0.73 13.52 -8.91
C LYS A 103 0.63 12.32 -7.97
N CYS A 104 -0.35 11.46 -8.18
CA CYS A 104 -0.49 10.22 -7.47
C CYS A 104 0.71 9.30 -7.71
N ARG A 105 1.24 8.72 -6.64
CA ARG A 105 2.41 7.82 -6.63
C ARG A 105 2.11 6.46 -6.02
N GLY A 106 0.92 6.29 -5.46
CA GLY A 106 0.49 5.03 -4.86
C GLY A 106 -0.86 5.17 -4.18
N ILE A 107 -1.62 4.08 -4.13
CA ILE A 107 -2.94 4.01 -3.51
C ILE A 107 -3.03 2.69 -2.75
N ALA A 108 -3.70 2.69 -1.59
CA ALA A 108 -4.05 1.49 -0.87
C ALA A 108 -5.49 1.55 -0.35
N GLU A 109 -6.14 0.40 -0.36
CA GLU A 109 -7.36 0.14 0.39
C GLU A 109 -7.01 -0.25 1.83
N ARG A 110 -7.97 -0.10 2.72
CA ARG A 110 -7.81 -0.57 4.10
C ARG A 110 -7.67 -2.09 4.14
N MET A 111 -6.85 -2.57 5.06
CA MET A 111 -6.67 -3.98 5.34
C MET A 111 -6.75 -4.23 6.85
N TYR A 112 -7.50 -5.26 7.25
CA TYR A 112 -7.58 -5.67 8.63
C TYR A 112 -6.33 -6.41 9.08
N PHE A 113 -5.77 -6.00 10.21
CA PHE A 113 -4.62 -6.64 10.85
C PHE A 113 -5.04 -7.32 12.17
N PRO A 114 -5.19 -8.65 12.18
CA PRO A 114 -5.82 -9.38 13.28
C PRO A 114 -4.96 -9.47 14.54
N PHE A 115 -3.65 -9.20 14.47
CA PHE A 115 -2.77 -9.29 15.63
C PHE A 115 -2.91 -8.12 16.60
N ASP A 116 -3.45 -7.00 16.14
CA ASP A 116 -3.66 -5.79 16.93
C ASP A 116 -5.07 -5.22 16.76
N ASP A 117 -5.98 -6.03 16.21
CA ASP A 117 -7.41 -5.73 16.01
C ASP A 117 -7.65 -4.33 15.41
N ARG A 118 -6.91 -4.00 14.37
CA ARG A 118 -6.99 -2.69 13.71
C ARG A 118 -6.97 -2.76 12.19
N TYR A 119 -7.34 -1.66 11.57
CA TYR A 119 -7.17 -1.48 10.13
C TYR A 119 -5.91 -0.67 9.84
N MET A 120 -5.29 -0.96 8.70
CA MET A 120 -4.11 -0.28 8.19
C MET A 120 -4.13 -0.21 6.66
N TYR A 121 -3.24 0.61 6.10
CA TYR A 121 -3.05 0.79 4.68
C TYR A 121 -1.62 0.43 4.32
N ILE A 122 -1.43 -0.59 3.47
CA ILE A 122 -0.10 -0.95 2.94
C ILE A 122 0.03 -0.37 1.55
N ILE A 123 0.80 0.71 1.45
CA ILE A 123 0.91 1.51 0.24
C ILE A 123 2.24 1.22 -0.43
N GLN A 124 2.22 0.79 -1.69
CA GLN A 124 3.39 0.86 -2.55
C GLN A 124 3.47 2.26 -3.15
N VAL A 125 4.60 2.93 -2.97
CA VAL A 125 4.87 4.26 -3.47
C VAL A 125 5.98 4.22 -4.52
N TYR A 126 5.80 4.94 -5.60
CA TYR A 126 6.64 4.87 -6.80
C TYR A 126 7.28 6.23 -7.11
N SER A 127 8.52 6.19 -7.63
CA SER A 127 9.28 7.37 -8.00
C SER A 127 10.21 7.11 -9.18
N ASN A 128 10.62 8.18 -9.86
CA ASN A 128 11.71 8.18 -10.83
C ASN A 128 12.99 8.85 -10.28
N VAL A 129 12.96 9.24 -8.99
CA VAL A 129 14.11 9.79 -8.28
C VAL A 129 14.47 8.84 -7.16
N VAL A 130 15.77 8.51 -7.06
CA VAL A 130 16.26 7.52 -6.10
C VAL A 130 15.97 7.91 -4.64
N GLU A 131 15.98 9.21 -4.35
CA GLU A 131 15.68 9.76 -3.02
C GLU A 131 15.34 11.26 -3.09
N GLY A 132 14.66 11.78 -2.05
CA GLY A 132 14.49 13.22 -1.85
C GLY A 132 13.12 13.77 -2.21
N GLU A 133 12.26 13.07 -2.96
CA GLU A 133 10.90 13.53 -3.22
C GLU A 133 10.08 13.57 -1.92
N LYS A 134 9.35 14.66 -1.72
CA LYS A 134 8.47 14.84 -0.56
C LYS A 134 7.12 14.21 -0.85
N LEU A 135 6.75 13.23 -0.03
CA LEU A 135 5.50 12.51 -0.12
C LEU A 135 4.44 13.17 0.75
N HIS A 136 3.26 13.39 0.18
CA HIS A 136 2.06 13.90 0.83
C HIS A 136 0.97 12.84 0.83
N PHE A 137 0.07 12.87 1.79
CA PHE A 137 -0.98 11.88 1.96
C PHE A 137 -2.36 12.51 1.81
N LYS A 138 -3.23 11.81 1.06
CA LYS A 138 -4.64 12.16 0.94
C LYS A 138 -5.49 10.94 1.29
N TYR A 139 -6.63 11.19 1.89
CA TYR A 139 -7.61 10.15 2.26
C TYR A 139 -8.92 10.40 1.54
N HIS A 140 -9.46 9.37 0.93
CA HIS A 140 -10.79 9.37 0.38
C HIS A 140 -11.75 8.65 1.33
N ASP A 141 -12.66 9.40 1.90
CA ASP A 141 -13.80 8.91 2.69
C ASP A 141 -14.87 8.42 1.73
N SER A 142 -15.04 7.12 1.63
CA SER A 142 -16.00 6.49 0.72
C SER A 142 -17.45 6.78 1.13
N ASN A 143 -17.70 6.93 2.42
CA ASN A 143 -19.06 7.18 2.95
C ASN A 143 -19.50 8.63 2.71
N ALA A 144 -18.60 9.59 2.95
CA ALA A 144 -18.86 11.01 2.71
C ALA A 144 -18.58 11.44 1.26
N ASN A 145 -17.96 10.56 0.46
CA ASN A 145 -17.44 10.84 -0.88
C ASN A 145 -16.59 12.11 -0.92
N LYS A 146 -15.65 12.21 0.01
CA LYS A 146 -14.82 13.41 0.22
C LYS A 146 -13.35 13.06 0.32
N VAL A 147 -12.49 13.90 -0.27
CA VAL A 147 -11.04 13.81 -0.10
C VAL A 147 -10.59 14.78 1.00
N MET A 148 -9.69 14.30 1.85
CA MET A 148 -9.04 15.07 2.91
C MET A 148 -7.53 14.93 2.75
N GLU A 149 -6.78 15.94 3.16
CA GLU A 149 -5.32 15.92 3.16
C GLU A 149 -4.81 15.79 4.59
N PHE A 150 -3.66 15.10 4.74
CA PHE A 150 -2.94 14.99 6.00
C PHE A 150 -1.75 15.97 6.01
N GLU A 151 -1.34 16.42 7.18
CA GLU A 151 -0.16 17.28 7.33
C GLU A 151 1.15 16.49 7.32
N GLU A 152 1.09 15.20 7.67
CA GLU A 152 2.24 14.33 7.71
C GLU A 152 2.84 14.20 6.32
N THR A 153 4.17 14.17 6.29
CA THR A 153 4.93 13.99 5.07
C THR A 153 6.10 13.03 5.32
N LEU A 154 6.53 12.34 4.27
CA LEU A 154 7.74 11.53 4.27
C LEU A 154 8.66 11.95 3.13
N THR A 155 9.93 11.64 3.26
CA THR A 155 10.88 11.76 2.15
C THR A 155 11.07 10.40 1.51
N PHE A 156 10.84 10.31 0.20
CA PHE A 156 11.04 9.08 -0.54
C PHE A 156 12.52 8.69 -0.58
N SER A 157 12.80 7.41 -0.40
CA SER A 157 14.05 6.78 -0.79
C SER A 157 13.78 5.40 -1.40
N ASN A 158 14.58 5.01 -2.38
CA ASN A 158 14.42 3.72 -3.04
C ASN A 158 14.50 2.56 -2.05
N ASN A 159 13.58 1.62 -2.17
CA ASN A 159 13.42 0.47 -1.29
C ASN A 159 13.09 0.81 0.18
N MET A 160 12.69 2.05 0.49
CA MET A 160 12.26 2.38 1.85
C MET A 160 11.13 1.47 2.30
N VAL A 161 11.15 1.14 3.60
CA VAL A 161 10.07 0.48 4.31
C VAL A 161 9.77 1.32 5.54
N VAL A 162 8.60 1.92 5.59
CA VAL A 162 8.16 2.78 6.70
C VAL A 162 6.95 2.15 7.37
N GLY A 163 7.09 1.88 8.64
CA GLY A 163 6.07 1.20 9.43
C GLY A 163 5.94 -0.30 9.13
N ASP A 164 5.24 -0.97 10.00
CA ASP A 164 4.84 -2.38 9.89
C ASP A 164 3.46 -2.59 10.54
N GLY A 165 2.98 -3.84 10.66
CA GLY A 165 1.68 -4.13 11.22
C GLY A 165 1.52 -3.73 12.69
N PHE A 166 2.59 -3.66 13.48
CA PHE A 166 2.55 -3.26 14.89
C PHE A 166 2.90 -1.78 15.09
N ASN A 167 3.77 -1.22 14.25
CA ASN A 167 4.27 0.15 14.32
C ASN A 167 3.99 0.86 13.00
N THR A 168 2.75 1.25 12.79
CA THR A 168 2.33 1.94 11.57
C THR A 168 2.80 3.40 11.55
N PHE A 169 2.94 3.96 10.37
CA PHE A 169 3.06 5.40 10.19
C PHE A 169 1.69 6.03 10.46
N ALA A 170 1.58 6.77 11.57
CA ALA A 170 0.32 7.38 11.97
C ALA A 170 0.01 8.60 11.09
N LEU A 171 -1.19 8.61 10.51
CA LEU A 171 -1.77 9.76 9.84
C LEU A 171 -2.82 10.35 10.77
N SER A 172 -2.59 11.58 11.26
CA SER A 172 -3.47 12.25 12.19
C SER A 172 -4.32 13.30 11.48
N ARG A 173 -5.60 13.29 11.78
CA ARG A 173 -6.51 14.33 11.32
C ARG A 173 -6.45 15.50 12.29
N GLU A 174 -6.20 16.71 11.80
CA GLU A 174 -6.57 17.89 12.58
C GLU A 174 -8.09 17.85 12.83
N VAL A 175 -8.47 17.80 14.09
CA VAL A 175 -9.83 18.06 14.50
C VAL A 175 -10.04 19.56 14.29
N GLY A 176 -10.53 19.94 13.12
CA GLY A 176 -10.97 21.31 12.90
C GLY A 176 -11.96 21.66 14.01
N GLU A 177 -11.61 22.59 14.87
CA GLU A 177 -12.50 23.12 15.89
C GLU A 177 -13.80 23.53 15.20
N GLY A 178 -14.86 22.75 15.48
CA GLY A 178 -16.20 23.13 15.08
C GLY A 178 -16.52 24.46 15.75
N MET A 179 -16.58 25.52 14.95
CA MET A 179 -17.17 26.77 15.42
C MET A 179 -18.62 26.50 15.83
N HIS A 180 -18.90 26.89 17.04
CA HIS A 180 -20.21 26.97 17.68
C HIS A 180 -21.23 27.74 16.86
#